data_073b8af18d0b53768d6505592701f72e
#
_entry.id   073b8af18d0b53768d6505592701f72e
#
_cell.length_a   1.000
_cell.length_b   1.000
_cell.length_c   1.000
_cell.angle_alpha   90.00
_cell.angle_beta   90.00
_cell.angle_gamma   90.00
#
_symmetry.space_group_name_H-M   'P 1'
#
loop_
_entity.id
_entity.type
_entity.pdbx_description
1 polymer ?
#
loop_
_entity_poly.entity_id
_entity_poly.type
_entity_poly.pdbx_seq_one_letter_code
_entity_poly.pdbx_strand_id
1 'polypeptide(L)'
;DMETKIETTNTGGKVLALDGEELVGRLEFSFDGNVMSIDHTYAFKKGMGIGGVLVSAANDYAVSKGLKVKPVCSFASVWYERHPQFGDILNSAI
;
A
#
# COMPACT_ATOMS: atom_id res chain seq x y z
N ASP A 1 13.79 11.50 8.01
CA ASP A 1 13.58 10.59 6.89
C ASP A 1 12.57 9.53 7.22
N MET A 2 11.70 9.26 6.28
CA MET A 2 10.65 8.27 6.46
C MET A 2 11.07 6.95 5.81
N GLU A 3 10.97 5.86 6.56
CA GLU A 3 11.27 4.53 6.06
C GLU A 3 10.02 3.66 6.11
N THR A 4 9.99 2.61 5.32
CA THR A 4 8.89 1.65 5.34
C THR A 4 9.41 0.27 5.69
N LYS A 5 8.57 -0.49 6.39
CA LYS A 5 8.77 -1.92 6.67
C LYS A 5 7.56 -2.69 6.23
N ILE A 6 7.77 -3.90 5.73
CA ILE A 6 6.68 -4.77 5.33
C ILE A 6 6.70 -6.02 6.18
N GLU A 7 5.55 -6.35 6.77
CA GLU A 7 5.34 -7.57 7.54
C GLU A 7 4.24 -8.37 6.87
N THR A 8 4.49 -9.63 6.58
CA THR A 8 3.54 -10.46 5.85
C THR A 8 3.24 -11.77 6.59
N THR A 9 2.04 -12.27 6.35
CA THR A 9 1.61 -13.62 6.72
C THR A 9 1.10 -14.31 5.46
N ASN A 10 0.57 -15.52 5.59
CA ASN A 10 -0.01 -16.23 4.44
C ASN A 10 -1.25 -15.55 3.88
N THR A 11 -1.95 -14.75 4.67
CA THR A 11 -3.23 -14.15 4.30
C THR A 11 -3.16 -12.66 4.01
N GLY A 12 -2.03 -12.01 4.29
CA GLY A 12 -1.90 -10.58 4.07
C GLY A 12 -0.75 -9.99 4.86
N GLY A 13 -0.89 -8.72 5.27
CA GLY A 13 0.15 -8.06 6.03
C GLY A 13 -0.04 -6.57 6.17
N LYS A 14 1.07 -5.90 6.47
CA LYS A 14 1.10 -4.47 6.73
C LYS A 14 2.32 -3.83 6.11
N VAL A 15 2.16 -2.58 5.68
CA VAL A 15 3.27 -1.67 5.45
C VAL A 15 3.28 -0.69 6.61
N LEU A 16 4.41 -0.54 7.28
CA LEU A 16 4.59 0.41 8.37
C LEU A 16 5.45 1.57 7.88
N ALA A 17 5.06 2.79 8.21
CA ALA A 17 5.86 3.98 7.93
C ALA A 17 6.45 4.47 9.24
N LEU A 18 7.77 4.66 9.25
CA LEU A 18 8.52 5.09 10.44
C LEU A 18 9.28 6.37 10.13
N ASP A 19 9.19 7.32 11.04
CA ASP A 19 10.02 8.52 11.01
C ASP A 19 11.01 8.37 12.17
N GLY A 20 12.23 7.95 11.83
CA GLY A 20 13.15 7.47 12.85
C GLY A 20 12.58 6.22 13.52
N GLU A 21 12.38 6.28 14.83
CA GLU A 21 11.79 5.17 15.59
C GLU A 21 10.28 5.32 15.79
N GLU A 22 9.71 6.44 15.35
CA GLU A 22 8.29 6.72 15.55
C GLU A 22 7.46 6.09 14.43
N LEU A 23 6.46 5.29 14.80
CA LEU A 23 5.49 4.77 13.84
C LEU A 23 4.51 5.89 13.49
N VAL A 24 4.51 6.31 12.22
CA VAL A 24 3.70 7.45 11.77
C VAL A 24 2.57 7.04 10.81
N GLY A 25 2.51 5.79 10.40
CA GLY A 25 1.42 5.32 9.55
C GLY A 25 1.45 3.82 9.34
N ARG A 26 0.33 3.30 8.87
CA ARG A 26 0.16 1.87 8.61
C ARG A 26 -0.79 1.68 7.43
N LEU A 27 -0.45 0.72 6.58
CA LEU A 27 -1.34 0.25 5.52
C LEU A 27 -1.54 -1.24 5.75
N GLU A 28 -2.80 -1.70 5.62
CA GLU A 28 -3.15 -3.11 5.79
C GLU A 28 -3.58 -3.68 4.46
N PHE A 29 -3.07 -4.86 4.13
CA PHE A 29 -3.42 -5.53 2.88
C PHE A 29 -3.70 -7.01 3.14
N SER A 30 -4.46 -7.61 2.21
CA SER A 30 -4.80 -9.02 2.25
C SER A 30 -4.55 -9.65 0.88
N PHE A 31 -4.36 -10.98 0.87
CA PHE A 31 -4.12 -11.73 -0.37
C PHE A 31 -5.33 -12.57 -0.73
N ASP A 32 -5.64 -12.59 -2.02
CA ASP A 32 -6.59 -13.52 -2.62
C ASP A 32 -5.94 -14.03 -3.91
N GLY A 33 -5.35 -15.22 -3.85
CA GLY A 33 -4.56 -15.73 -4.95
C GLY A 33 -3.41 -14.78 -5.27
N ASN A 34 -3.31 -14.32 -6.52
CA ASN A 34 -2.29 -13.38 -6.94
C ASN A 34 -2.73 -11.91 -6.85
N VAL A 35 -3.81 -11.63 -6.13
CA VAL A 35 -4.32 -10.28 -5.94
C VAL A 35 -4.03 -9.83 -4.51
N MET A 36 -3.41 -8.64 -4.38
CA MET A 36 -3.20 -7.97 -3.12
C MET A 36 -4.23 -6.85 -3.00
N SER A 37 -5.13 -6.96 -2.01
CA SER A 37 -6.10 -5.91 -1.72
C SER A 37 -5.51 -4.93 -0.72
N ILE A 38 -5.52 -3.65 -1.05
CA ILE A 38 -5.14 -2.60 -0.11
C ILE A 38 -6.41 -2.21 0.64
N ASP A 39 -6.53 -2.68 1.88
CA ASP A 39 -7.78 -2.61 2.62
C ASP A 39 -7.92 -1.31 3.41
N HIS A 40 -6.87 -0.88 4.09
CA HIS A 40 -6.89 0.31 4.94
C HIS A 40 -5.56 1.03 4.90
N THR A 41 -5.61 2.36 4.92
CA THR A 41 -4.43 3.22 4.97
C THR A 41 -4.63 4.25 6.07
N TYR A 42 -3.70 4.26 7.04
CA TYR A 42 -3.77 5.15 8.19
C TYR A 42 -2.52 6.02 8.26
N ALA A 43 -2.72 7.34 8.26
CA ALA A 43 -1.65 8.31 8.51
C ALA A 43 -1.92 8.94 9.88
N PHE A 44 -0.94 8.84 10.78
CA PHE A 44 -1.09 9.31 12.15
C PHE A 44 -0.67 10.77 12.33
N LYS A 45 -0.06 11.35 11.31
CA LYS A 45 0.32 12.77 11.26
C LYS A 45 -0.06 13.35 9.92
N LYS A 46 -0.35 14.66 9.93
CA LYS A 46 -0.73 15.39 8.71
C LYS A 46 0.48 16.07 8.08
N GLY A 47 0.41 16.31 6.78
CA GLY A 47 1.37 17.15 6.07
C GLY A 47 2.71 16.50 5.75
N MET A 48 2.86 15.19 5.98
CA MET A 48 4.11 14.46 5.73
C MET A 48 4.05 13.55 4.50
N GLY A 49 2.89 13.45 3.84
CA GLY A 49 2.74 12.57 2.69
C GLY A 49 2.76 11.07 3.03
N ILE A 50 2.41 10.72 4.26
CA ILE A 50 2.52 9.35 4.79
C ILE A 50 1.69 8.36 3.96
N GLY A 51 0.45 8.71 3.63
CA GLY A 51 -0.40 7.82 2.85
C GLY A 51 0.21 7.46 1.50
N GLY A 52 0.76 8.44 0.80
CA GLY A 52 1.42 8.21 -0.48
C GLY A 52 2.64 7.32 -0.35
N VAL A 53 3.44 7.52 0.69
CA VAL A 53 4.61 6.67 0.96
C VAL A 53 4.17 5.22 1.20
N LEU A 54 3.10 5.02 1.96
CA LEU A 54 2.57 3.68 2.24
C LEU A 54 2.07 2.98 1.00
N VAL A 55 1.26 3.66 0.18
CA VAL A 55 0.71 3.05 -1.03
C VAL A 55 1.82 2.78 -2.05
N SER A 56 2.78 3.69 -2.18
CA SER A 56 3.94 3.49 -3.06
C SER A 56 4.74 2.26 -2.65
N ALA A 57 4.98 2.07 -1.36
CA ALA A 57 5.69 0.89 -0.86
C ALA A 57 4.89 -0.40 -1.11
N ALA A 58 3.57 -0.36 -0.92
CA ALA A 58 2.72 -1.51 -1.22
C ALA A 58 2.75 -1.85 -2.71
N ASN A 59 2.72 -0.84 -3.57
CA ASN A 59 2.83 -1.03 -5.02
C ASN A 59 4.16 -1.70 -5.38
N ASP A 60 5.26 -1.21 -4.85
CA ASP A 60 6.58 -1.78 -5.11
C ASP A 60 6.66 -3.24 -4.66
N TYR A 61 6.08 -3.54 -3.51
CA TYR A 61 6.03 -4.90 -3.00
C TYR A 61 5.24 -5.81 -3.96
N ALA A 62 4.07 -5.37 -4.41
CA ALA A 62 3.24 -6.13 -5.34
C ALA A 62 3.98 -6.39 -6.66
N VAL A 63 4.66 -5.38 -7.19
CA VAL A 63 5.48 -5.54 -8.40
C VAL A 63 6.56 -6.60 -8.18
N SER A 64 7.27 -6.54 -7.06
CA SER A 64 8.36 -7.48 -6.76
C SER A 64 7.88 -8.92 -6.62
N LYS A 65 6.62 -9.12 -6.24
CA LYS A 65 6.03 -10.45 -6.03
C LYS A 65 5.16 -10.92 -7.20
N GLY A 66 5.05 -10.12 -8.26
CA GLY A 66 4.21 -10.47 -9.41
C GLY A 66 2.72 -10.48 -9.10
N LEU A 67 2.29 -9.68 -8.12
CA LEU A 67 0.89 -9.60 -7.74
C LEU A 67 0.16 -8.51 -8.51
N LYS A 68 -1.15 -8.66 -8.63
CA LYS A 68 -2.04 -7.57 -9.02
C LYS A 68 -2.55 -6.88 -7.77
N VAL A 69 -3.00 -5.62 -7.91
CA VAL A 69 -3.47 -4.81 -6.79
C VAL A 69 -4.94 -4.49 -6.97
N LYS A 70 -5.68 -4.62 -5.87
CA LYS A 70 -7.06 -4.16 -5.76
C LYS A 70 -7.11 -3.04 -4.70
N PRO A 71 -7.23 -1.76 -5.10
CA PRO A 71 -7.28 -0.67 -4.14
C PRO A 71 -8.68 -0.54 -3.54
N VAL A 72 -8.92 -1.23 -2.44
CA VAL A 72 -10.23 -1.26 -1.77
C VAL A 72 -10.47 0.02 -0.99
N CYS A 73 -9.49 0.52 -0.24
CA CYS A 73 -9.68 1.76 0.50
C CYS A 73 -9.68 2.97 -0.45
N SER A 74 -10.46 3.98 -0.09
CA SER A 74 -10.63 5.17 -0.93
C SER A 74 -9.32 5.91 -1.19
N PHE A 75 -8.43 5.98 -0.20
CA PHE A 75 -7.15 6.66 -0.37
C PHE A 75 -6.31 5.97 -1.46
N ALA A 76 -6.20 4.65 -1.40
CA ALA A 76 -5.43 3.89 -2.38
C ALA A 76 -6.05 4.02 -3.78
N SER A 77 -7.37 3.97 -3.88
CA SER A 77 -8.07 4.14 -5.15
C SER A 77 -7.74 5.49 -5.79
N VAL A 78 -7.80 6.56 -5.01
CA VAL A 78 -7.47 7.91 -5.51
C VAL A 78 -5.99 8.00 -5.87
N TRP A 79 -5.12 7.37 -5.07
CA TRP A 79 -3.69 7.38 -5.36
C TRP A 79 -3.40 6.78 -6.74
N TYR A 80 -4.01 5.63 -7.06
CA TYR A 80 -3.83 5.01 -8.38
C TYR A 80 -4.43 5.85 -9.51
N GLU A 81 -5.55 6.54 -9.28
CA GLU A 81 -6.10 7.47 -10.27
C GLU A 81 -5.11 8.60 -10.59
N ARG A 82 -4.38 9.06 -9.58
CA ARG A 82 -3.39 10.15 -9.73
C ARG A 82 -2.03 9.67 -10.22
N HIS A 83 -1.82 8.36 -10.28
CA HIS A 83 -0.56 7.76 -10.72
C HIS A 83 -0.83 6.73 -11.84
N PRO A 84 -1.37 7.19 -12.99
CA PRO A 84 -1.76 6.27 -14.07
C PRO A 84 -0.60 5.46 -14.64
N GLN A 85 0.65 5.90 -14.44
CA GLN A 85 1.83 5.15 -14.84
C GLN A 85 1.93 3.78 -14.15
N PHE A 86 1.24 3.58 -13.03
CA PHE A 86 1.22 2.30 -12.31
C PHE A 86 -0.07 1.51 -12.55
N GLY A 87 -0.92 1.94 -13.50
CA GLY A 87 -2.24 1.34 -13.71
C GLY A 87 -2.22 -0.12 -14.16
N ASP A 88 -1.13 -0.57 -14.79
CA ASP A 88 -1.03 -1.95 -15.29
C ASP A 88 -1.06 -3.00 -14.17
N ILE A 89 -0.73 -2.63 -12.94
CA ILE A 89 -0.76 -3.56 -11.82
C ILE A 89 -2.18 -3.82 -11.31
N LEU A 90 -3.13 -2.95 -11.65
CA LEU A 90 -4.48 -3.07 -11.14
C LEU A 90 -5.18 -4.32 -11.67
N ASN A 91 -5.94 -4.97 -10.79
CA ASN A 91 -6.71 -6.14 -11.17
C ASN A 91 -7.95 -5.69 -11.95
N SER A 92 -7.96 -5.95 -13.25
CA SER A 92 -9.02 -5.53 -14.15
C SER A 92 -10.34 -6.28 -13.97
N ALA A 93 -10.34 -7.35 -13.17
CA ALA A 93 -11.56 -8.11 -12.87
C ALA A 93 -12.42 -7.46 -11.78
N ILE A 94 -11.98 -6.35 -11.23
CA ILE A 94 -12.71 -5.63 -10.18
C ILE A 94 -13.90 -4.91 -10.76
#